data_14d1a4cb923c5280b64d6cca562a073d
#
_entry.id   14d1a4cb923c5280b64d6cca562a073d
#
_cell.length_a   1.000
_cell.length_b   1.000
_cell.length_c   1.000
_cell.angle_alpha   90.00
_cell.angle_beta   90.00
_cell.angle_gamma   90.00
#
_symmetry.space_group_name_H-M   'P 1'
#
loop_
_entity.id
_entity.type
_entity.pdbx_description
1 polymer ?
#
loop_
_entity_poly.entity_id
_entity_poly.type
_entity_poly.pdbx_seq_one_letter_code
_entity_poly.pdbx_strand_id
1 'polypeptide(L)'
;MRGIRAVFVFTTVFAMGVAVGTQTPKSPEGLLMKSAVFLWEATPPRPTDKGAVRSVFRAPSATLDELEYHITTLNPNQSPHPPHQHVNEEVIIVREGALEAYVNGTWTPASNGSLIFFASNVPHTVRNVGSVPATYHVVNWKTPGAAQKATGG
;
A
#
# COMPACT_ATOMS: atom_id res chain seq x y z
N MET A 1 -32.31 -62.54 46.62
CA MET A 1 -32.27 -61.18 46.04
C MET A 1 -30.80 -60.79 45.84
N ARG A 2 -30.32 -60.84 44.58
CA ARG A 2 -28.90 -60.53 44.26
C ARG A 2 -28.84 -59.07 43.77
N GLY A 3 -28.14 -58.24 44.51
CA GLY A 3 -27.93 -56.82 44.17
C GLY A 3 -26.84 -56.69 43.09
N ILE A 4 -27.20 -56.05 42.01
CA ILE A 4 -26.28 -55.68 40.90
C ILE A 4 -25.57 -54.40 41.32
N ARG A 5 -24.24 -54.48 41.46
CA ARG A 5 -23.37 -53.26 41.64
C ARG A 5 -22.99 -52.73 40.26
N ALA A 6 -23.47 -51.54 39.96
CA ALA A 6 -23.05 -50.83 38.75
C ALA A 6 -21.68 -50.19 39.01
N VAL A 7 -20.71 -50.53 38.16
CA VAL A 7 -19.37 -49.90 38.11
C VAL A 7 -19.42 -48.76 37.11
N PHE A 8 -19.29 -47.53 37.59
CA PHE A 8 -19.14 -46.35 36.75
C PHE A 8 -17.66 -46.22 36.38
N VAL A 9 -17.34 -46.37 35.10
CA VAL A 9 -16.03 -46.08 34.54
C VAL A 9 -16.04 -44.62 34.11
N PHE A 10 -15.30 -43.77 34.81
CA PHE A 10 -15.06 -42.41 34.36
C PHE A 10 -13.96 -42.40 33.32
N THR A 11 -14.31 -42.11 32.05
CA THR A 11 -13.35 -41.89 30.99
C THR A 11 -12.96 -40.41 30.97
N THR A 12 -11.75 -40.14 31.43
CA THR A 12 -11.19 -38.77 31.37
C THR A 12 -10.73 -38.51 29.94
N VAL A 13 -11.45 -37.64 29.20
CA VAL A 13 -11.03 -37.18 27.88
C VAL A 13 -10.00 -36.08 28.08
N PHE A 14 -8.76 -36.38 27.76
CA PHE A 14 -7.68 -35.39 27.73
C PHE A 14 -7.79 -34.63 26.40
N ALA A 15 -8.29 -33.41 26.43
CA ALA A 15 -8.32 -32.53 25.27
C ALA A 15 -6.89 -32.00 25.05
N MET A 16 -6.15 -32.58 24.09
CA MET A 16 -4.92 -31.96 23.56
C MET A 16 -5.30 -30.69 22.80
N GLY A 17 -5.09 -29.54 23.41
CA GLY A 17 -5.14 -28.25 22.73
C GLY A 17 -4.00 -28.13 21.73
N VAL A 18 -4.29 -28.28 20.45
CA VAL A 18 -3.34 -27.94 19.38
C VAL A 18 -3.29 -26.42 19.32
N ALA A 19 -2.20 -25.83 19.80
CA ALA A 19 -1.90 -24.43 19.55
C ALA A 19 -1.63 -24.24 18.05
N VAL A 20 -2.62 -23.78 17.31
CA VAL A 20 -2.45 -23.34 15.92
C VAL A 20 -1.67 -22.03 15.98
N GLY A 21 -0.35 -22.12 15.88
CA GLY A 21 0.49 -20.97 15.64
C GLY A 21 0.11 -20.36 14.29
N THR A 22 -0.49 -19.17 14.30
CA THR A 22 -0.72 -18.37 13.11
C THR A 22 0.63 -17.93 12.56
N GLN A 23 1.25 -18.76 11.72
CA GLN A 23 2.37 -18.32 10.91
C GLN A 23 1.82 -17.33 9.89
N THR A 24 2.23 -16.07 10.00
CA THR A 24 2.08 -15.11 8.91
C THR A 24 2.69 -15.72 7.66
N PRO A 25 1.97 -15.78 6.53
CA PRO A 25 2.52 -16.36 5.31
C PRO A 25 3.79 -15.60 4.92
N LYS A 26 4.94 -16.27 5.00
CA LYS A 26 6.21 -15.75 4.46
C LYS A 26 6.01 -15.62 2.95
N SER A 27 6.19 -14.41 2.41
CA SER A 27 6.18 -14.20 0.95
C SER A 27 7.12 -15.22 0.29
N PRO A 28 6.69 -15.90 -0.78
CA PRO A 28 7.54 -16.88 -1.45
C PRO A 28 8.82 -16.20 -1.92
N GLU A 29 9.98 -16.75 -1.56
CA GLU A 29 11.32 -16.19 -1.86
C GLU A 29 11.59 -15.94 -3.35
N GLY A 30 10.76 -16.52 -4.24
CA GLY A 30 10.85 -16.35 -5.71
C GLY A 30 10.27 -15.04 -6.25
N LEU A 31 9.55 -14.24 -5.46
CA LEU A 31 8.85 -13.01 -5.90
C LEU A 31 9.53 -11.71 -5.48
N LEU A 32 10.66 -11.77 -4.77
CA LEU A 32 11.37 -10.55 -4.37
C LEU A 32 11.96 -9.83 -5.59
N MET A 33 11.71 -8.54 -5.64
CA MET A 33 12.30 -7.68 -6.67
C MET A 33 13.82 -7.66 -6.54
N LYS A 34 14.49 -7.87 -7.67
CA LYS A 34 15.95 -7.80 -7.80
C LYS A 34 16.34 -6.48 -8.47
N SER A 35 17.65 -6.13 -8.37
CA SER A 35 18.19 -4.98 -9.10
C SER A 35 17.92 -5.15 -10.61
N ALA A 36 17.30 -4.13 -11.22
CA ALA A 36 16.90 -4.15 -12.62
C ALA A 36 16.89 -2.71 -13.20
N VAL A 37 16.99 -2.63 -14.52
CA VAL A 37 16.70 -1.41 -15.28
C VAL A 37 15.32 -1.58 -15.91
N PHE A 38 14.42 -0.66 -15.61
CA PHE A 38 13.09 -0.60 -16.20
C PHE A 38 13.11 0.38 -17.36
N LEU A 39 13.10 -0.17 -18.59
CA LEU A 39 13.14 0.65 -19.79
C LEU A 39 11.82 1.41 -19.97
N TRP A 40 11.92 2.67 -20.35
CA TRP A 40 10.76 3.54 -20.55
C TRP A 40 9.76 2.98 -21.56
N GLU A 41 10.25 2.39 -22.63
CA GLU A 41 9.46 1.82 -23.73
C GLU A 41 8.72 0.54 -23.30
N ALA A 42 9.26 -0.17 -22.32
CA ALA A 42 8.66 -1.41 -21.81
C ALA A 42 7.46 -1.18 -20.88
N THR A 43 7.25 0.06 -20.45
CA THR A 43 6.17 0.43 -19.54
C THR A 43 5.28 1.53 -20.12
N PRO A 44 4.51 1.28 -21.20
CA PRO A 44 3.70 2.30 -21.85
C PRO A 44 2.62 2.83 -20.91
N PRO A 45 2.24 4.11 -21.01
CA PRO A 45 1.17 4.67 -20.21
C PRO A 45 -0.18 4.07 -20.61
N ARG A 46 -1.02 3.78 -19.64
CA ARG A 46 -2.40 3.33 -19.80
C ARG A 46 -3.33 4.55 -19.60
N PRO A 47 -4.17 4.89 -20.57
CA PRO A 47 -5.16 5.94 -20.41
C PRO A 47 -6.15 5.64 -19.29
N THR A 48 -6.63 6.71 -18.63
CA THR A 48 -7.71 6.70 -17.65
C THR A 48 -8.68 7.83 -17.98
N ASP A 49 -9.83 7.87 -17.31
CA ASP A 49 -10.82 8.97 -17.41
C ASP A 49 -10.25 10.33 -16.95
N LYS A 50 -9.15 10.33 -16.20
CA LYS A 50 -8.54 11.52 -15.59
C LYS A 50 -7.17 11.88 -16.17
N GLY A 51 -6.69 11.11 -17.13
CA GLY A 51 -5.37 11.30 -17.76
C GLY A 51 -4.72 9.99 -18.13
N ALA A 52 -3.56 9.65 -17.56
CA ALA A 52 -2.87 8.40 -17.82
C ALA A 52 -2.02 7.94 -16.63
N VAL A 53 -1.79 6.63 -16.50
CA VAL A 53 -0.91 6.03 -15.51
C VAL A 53 0.08 5.10 -16.20
N ARG A 54 1.36 5.25 -15.88
CA ARG A 54 2.45 4.36 -16.28
C ARG A 54 2.89 3.57 -15.04
N SER A 55 2.48 2.32 -14.92
CA SER A 55 2.95 1.41 -13.86
C SER A 55 4.31 0.85 -14.25
N VAL A 56 5.30 1.04 -13.40
CA VAL A 56 6.66 0.56 -13.64
C VAL A 56 6.91 -0.75 -12.92
N PHE A 57 6.71 -0.78 -11.60
CA PHE A 57 6.77 -2.01 -10.82
C PHE A 57 5.92 -1.91 -9.54
N ARG A 58 5.52 -3.07 -9.03
CA ARG A 58 4.94 -3.27 -7.70
C ARG A 58 5.27 -4.67 -7.24
N ALA A 59 6.14 -4.80 -6.24
CA ALA A 59 6.60 -6.08 -5.73
C ALA A 59 7.19 -5.93 -4.32
N PRO A 60 7.28 -7.01 -3.53
CA PRO A 60 8.09 -7.03 -2.32
C PRO A 60 9.59 -6.92 -2.66
N SER A 61 10.37 -6.37 -1.74
CA SER A 61 11.83 -6.34 -1.82
C SER A 61 12.45 -7.03 -0.62
N ALA A 62 13.78 -7.07 -0.52
CA ALA A 62 14.47 -7.70 0.61
C ALA A 62 14.12 -7.06 1.98
N THR A 63 13.71 -5.80 1.99
CA THR A 63 13.45 -5.03 3.23
C THR A 63 12.04 -4.49 3.33
N LEU A 64 11.23 -4.60 2.28
CA LEU A 64 9.87 -4.05 2.20
C LEU A 64 8.88 -5.14 1.80
N ASP A 65 7.71 -5.14 2.46
CA ASP A 65 6.58 -5.98 2.06
C ASP A 65 6.02 -5.56 0.69
N GLU A 66 6.15 -4.30 0.35
CA GLU A 66 5.76 -3.75 -0.93
C GLU A 66 6.64 -2.55 -1.27
N LEU A 67 7.07 -2.46 -2.51
CA LEU A 67 7.63 -1.26 -3.13
C LEU A 67 6.93 -1.10 -4.49
N GLU A 68 6.32 0.07 -4.69
CA GLU A 68 5.63 0.42 -5.93
C GLU A 68 6.23 1.69 -6.52
N TYR A 69 6.33 1.73 -7.83
CA TYR A 69 6.65 2.94 -8.57
C TYR A 69 5.77 3.07 -9.80
N HIS A 70 5.14 4.22 -9.92
CA HIS A 70 4.37 4.58 -11.10
C HIS A 70 4.48 6.08 -11.41
N ILE A 71 4.04 6.47 -12.59
CA ILE A 71 3.99 7.86 -13.04
C ILE A 71 2.55 8.14 -13.45
N THR A 72 1.99 9.22 -12.92
CA THR A 72 0.63 9.67 -13.25
C THR A 72 0.69 11.01 -13.98
N THR A 73 -0.09 11.11 -15.03
CA THR A 73 -0.40 12.38 -15.70
C THR A 73 -1.88 12.67 -15.49
N LEU A 74 -2.20 13.81 -14.91
CA LEU A 74 -3.57 14.27 -14.67
C LEU A 74 -3.93 15.37 -15.66
N ASN A 75 -5.09 15.25 -16.29
CA ASN A 75 -5.69 16.33 -17.05
C ASN A 75 -5.97 17.54 -16.16
N PRO A 76 -6.16 18.75 -16.73
CA PRO A 76 -6.53 19.94 -15.96
C PRO A 76 -7.76 19.70 -15.09
N ASN A 77 -7.73 20.23 -13.86
CA ASN A 77 -8.81 20.13 -12.87
C ASN A 77 -9.19 18.71 -12.44
N GLN A 78 -8.29 17.71 -12.62
CA GLN A 78 -8.53 16.35 -12.19
C GLN A 78 -7.75 16.02 -10.91
N SER A 79 -8.35 15.09 -10.13
CA SER A 79 -7.71 14.35 -9.03
C SER A 79 -7.74 12.85 -9.37
N PRO A 80 -6.73 12.05 -8.98
CA PRO A 80 -6.74 10.61 -9.25
C PRO A 80 -7.89 9.91 -8.52
N HIS A 81 -8.22 10.36 -7.32
CA HIS A 81 -9.28 9.85 -6.43
C HIS A 81 -9.61 10.90 -5.36
N PRO A 82 -10.76 10.80 -4.65
CA PRO A 82 -11.02 11.56 -3.43
C PRO A 82 -9.92 11.33 -2.37
N PRO A 83 -9.81 12.21 -1.35
CA PRO A 83 -8.93 11.96 -0.21
C PRO A 83 -9.15 10.56 0.36
N HIS A 84 -8.08 9.80 0.54
CA HIS A 84 -8.07 8.45 1.09
C HIS A 84 -6.86 8.27 1.98
N GLN A 85 -6.79 7.13 2.67
CA GLN A 85 -5.65 6.78 3.52
C GLN A 85 -5.31 5.30 3.34
N HIS A 86 -4.04 4.98 3.51
CA HIS A 86 -3.53 3.61 3.48
C HIS A 86 -2.32 3.46 4.40
N VAL A 87 -1.98 2.21 4.72
CA VAL A 87 -0.87 1.88 5.61
C VAL A 87 0.51 2.18 5.00
N ASN A 88 0.60 2.23 3.69
CA ASN A 88 1.83 2.55 2.98
C ASN A 88 2.20 4.03 3.22
N GLU A 89 3.47 4.32 3.23
CA GLU A 89 4.00 5.68 3.07
C GLU A 89 4.22 5.96 1.59
N GLU A 90 4.16 7.23 1.20
CA GLU A 90 4.24 7.62 -0.20
C GLU A 90 5.03 8.92 -0.38
N VAL A 91 5.87 8.94 -1.41
CA VAL A 91 6.52 10.16 -1.91
C VAL A 91 6.03 10.44 -3.33
N ILE A 92 5.60 11.68 -3.55
CA ILE A 92 5.32 12.21 -4.88
C ILE A 92 6.38 13.22 -5.25
N ILE A 93 6.89 13.12 -6.49
CA ILE A 93 7.81 14.08 -7.08
C ILE A 93 7.12 14.72 -8.28
N VAL A 94 6.83 16.02 -8.19
CA VAL A 94 6.20 16.78 -9.27
C VAL A 94 7.20 17.00 -10.41
N ARG A 95 6.95 16.38 -11.55
CA ARG A 95 7.82 16.51 -12.73
C ARG A 95 7.47 17.75 -13.55
N GLU A 96 6.17 17.97 -13.80
CA GLU A 96 5.68 19.07 -14.60
C GLU A 96 4.23 19.42 -14.25
N GLY A 97 3.84 20.67 -14.49
CA GLY A 97 2.50 21.17 -14.20
C GLY A 97 2.39 21.79 -12.79
N ALA A 98 1.16 22.05 -12.36
CA ALA A 98 0.84 22.64 -11.09
C ALA A 98 -0.11 21.75 -10.30
N LEU A 99 0.36 21.18 -9.21
CA LEU A 99 -0.44 20.38 -8.29
C LEU A 99 -0.76 21.16 -7.02
N GLU A 100 -1.84 20.75 -6.37
CA GLU A 100 -2.03 20.95 -4.93
C GLU A 100 -2.12 19.59 -4.26
N ALA A 101 -1.46 19.47 -3.11
CA ALA A 101 -1.51 18.29 -2.24
C ALA A 101 -2.43 18.55 -1.05
N TYR A 102 -3.35 17.63 -0.79
CA TYR A 102 -4.14 17.61 0.45
C TYR A 102 -3.33 16.92 1.53
N VAL A 103 -2.88 17.68 2.53
CA VAL A 103 -2.05 17.21 3.64
C VAL A 103 -2.64 17.74 4.94
N ASN A 104 -2.89 16.88 5.90
CA ASN A 104 -3.40 17.27 7.23
C ASN A 104 -4.62 18.20 7.19
N GLY A 105 -5.55 17.95 6.29
CA GLY A 105 -6.76 18.76 6.15
C GLY A 105 -6.62 20.04 5.33
N THR A 106 -5.43 20.31 4.78
CA THR A 106 -5.10 21.56 4.07
C THR A 106 -4.59 21.27 2.66
N TRP A 107 -5.04 22.07 1.68
CA TRP A 107 -4.47 22.06 0.34
C TRP A 107 -3.22 22.94 0.29
N THR A 108 -2.11 22.37 -0.15
CA THR A 108 -0.81 23.03 -0.25
C THR A 108 -0.32 22.99 -1.70
N PRO A 109 0.01 24.13 -2.32
CA PRO A 109 0.57 24.15 -3.67
C PRO A 109 1.89 23.38 -3.78
N ALA A 110 2.05 22.63 -4.88
CA ALA A 110 3.25 21.89 -5.21
C ALA A 110 3.57 22.08 -6.70
N SER A 111 4.56 22.89 -6.98
CA SER A 111 5.04 23.19 -8.33
C SER A 111 6.10 22.19 -8.79
N ASN A 112 6.56 22.38 -10.01
CA ASN A 112 7.64 21.59 -10.62
C ASN A 112 8.86 21.44 -9.70
N GLY A 113 9.34 20.21 -9.52
CA GLY A 113 10.44 19.88 -8.62
C GLY A 113 10.05 19.72 -7.16
N SER A 114 8.81 20.04 -6.75
CA SER A 114 8.33 19.82 -5.39
C SER A 114 8.30 18.32 -5.05
N LEU A 115 8.62 18.02 -3.79
CA LEU A 115 8.49 16.71 -3.18
C LEU A 115 7.39 16.76 -2.13
N ILE A 116 6.45 15.83 -2.21
CA ILE A 116 5.35 15.68 -1.26
C ILE A 116 5.55 14.34 -0.56
N PHE A 117 5.45 14.32 0.77
CA PHE A 117 5.49 13.10 1.57
C PHE A 117 4.13 12.89 2.25
N PHE A 118 3.57 11.71 2.08
CA PHE A 118 2.38 11.26 2.79
C PHE A 118 2.76 10.15 3.77
N ALA A 119 2.55 10.43 5.05
CA ALA A 119 2.76 9.45 6.10
C ALA A 119 1.66 8.38 6.12
N SER A 120 1.98 7.22 6.69
CA SER A 120 1.04 6.10 6.85
C SER A 120 -0.26 6.54 7.53
N ASN A 121 -1.39 6.13 6.99
CA ASN A 121 -2.76 6.39 7.49
C ASN A 121 -3.17 7.87 7.64
N VAL A 122 -2.47 8.78 7.01
CA VAL A 122 -2.88 10.19 6.93
C VAL A 122 -3.77 10.38 5.69
N PRO A 123 -4.95 11.00 5.82
CA PRO A 123 -5.79 11.31 4.67
C PRO A 123 -5.09 12.24 3.68
N HIS A 124 -4.99 11.81 2.42
CA HIS A 124 -4.24 12.52 1.39
C HIS A 124 -4.82 12.31 -0.01
N THR A 125 -4.50 13.23 -0.89
CA THR A 125 -4.66 13.16 -2.36
C THR A 125 -3.89 14.32 -2.99
N VAL A 126 -3.87 14.36 -4.33
CA VAL A 126 -3.40 15.51 -5.11
C VAL A 126 -4.46 15.93 -6.12
N ARG A 127 -4.34 17.15 -6.64
CA ARG A 127 -5.14 17.62 -7.78
C ARG A 127 -4.32 18.49 -8.71
N ASN A 128 -4.61 18.42 -9.99
CA ASN A 128 -4.06 19.36 -10.97
C ASN A 128 -4.89 20.63 -10.96
N VAL A 129 -4.29 21.75 -10.59
CA VAL A 129 -4.93 23.09 -10.56
C VAL A 129 -4.49 23.96 -11.73
N GLY A 130 -3.64 23.44 -12.60
CA GLY A 130 -3.17 24.11 -13.80
C GLY A 130 -4.14 23.98 -14.97
N SER A 131 -3.85 24.71 -16.04
CA SER A 131 -4.59 24.68 -17.32
C SER A 131 -4.04 23.66 -18.32
N VAL A 132 -2.94 23.00 -17.97
CA VAL A 132 -2.26 21.95 -18.77
C VAL A 132 -2.16 20.66 -17.96
N PRO A 133 -1.92 19.49 -18.59
CA PRO A 133 -1.67 18.26 -17.86
C PRO A 133 -0.51 18.40 -16.88
N ALA A 134 -0.63 17.76 -15.71
CA ALA A 134 0.41 17.70 -14.70
C ALA A 134 0.91 16.24 -14.54
N THR A 135 2.22 16.06 -14.55
CA THR A 135 2.86 14.74 -14.42
C THR A 135 3.68 14.66 -13.15
N TYR A 136 3.51 13.58 -12.41
CA TYR A 136 4.26 13.31 -11.19
C TYR A 136 4.62 11.84 -11.06
N HIS A 137 5.73 11.58 -10.37
CA HIS A 137 6.21 10.26 -10.02
C HIS A 137 5.76 9.90 -8.62
N VAL A 138 5.36 8.67 -8.43
CA VAL A 138 4.94 8.13 -7.13
C VAL A 138 5.86 6.99 -6.74
N VAL A 139 6.43 7.07 -5.55
CA VAL A 139 7.11 5.96 -4.86
C VAL A 139 6.30 5.64 -3.63
N ASN A 140 5.79 4.44 -3.54
CA ASN A 140 4.92 3.98 -2.47
C ASN A 140 5.53 2.71 -1.86
N TRP A 141 5.58 2.62 -0.53
CA TRP A 141 6.17 1.45 0.13
C TRP A 141 5.47 1.08 1.42
N LYS A 142 5.60 -0.19 1.78
CA LYS A 142 5.13 -0.76 3.04
C LYS A 142 6.25 -1.54 3.70
N THR A 143 6.58 -1.18 4.93
CA THR A 143 7.55 -1.91 5.75
C THR A 143 6.89 -3.12 6.44
N PRO A 144 7.63 -4.19 6.75
CA PRO A 144 7.13 -5.29 7.55
C PRO A 144 6.54 -4.81 8.89
N GLY A 145 5.34 -5.29 9.19
CA GLY A 145 4.64 -4.91 10.42
C GLY A 145 4.05 -3.48 10.44
N ALA A 146 4.02 -2.78 9.31
CA ALA A 146 3.45 -1.43 9.24
C ALA A 146 1.99 -1.35 9.68
N ALA A 147 1.18 -2.36 9.37
CA ALA A 147 -0.23 -2.41 9.80
C ALA A 147 -0.38 -2.44 11.33
N GLN A 148 0.51 -3.14 12.04
CA GLN A 148 0.47 -3.20 13.51
C GLN A 148 0.93 -1.88 14.14
N LYS A 149 1.89 -1.18 13.54
CA LYS A 149 2.35 0.13 14.04
C LYS A 149 1.28 1.21 13.89
N ALA A 150 0.49 1.14 12.84
CA ALA A 150 -0.55 2.11 12.54
C ALA A 150 -1.75 2.06 13.51
N THR A 151 -1.97 0.92 14.19
CA THR A 151 -3.09 0.71 15.13
C THR A 151 -2.70 0.91 16.60
N GLY A 152 -1.43 1.14 16.90
CA GLY A 152 -0.84 1.23 18.25
C GLY A 152 -0.51 2.65 18.73
N GLY A 153 -1.00 3.70 18.05
CA GLY A 153 -0.79 5.09 18.42
C GLY A 153 -2.02 5.75 19.05
#